data_37b147532de7f42889fa6012352df06d
#
_entry.id   37b147532de7f42889fa6012352df06d
#
_cell.length_a   1.000
_cell.length_b   1.000
_cell.length_c   1.000
_cell.angle_alpha   90.00
_cell.angle_beta   90.00
_cell.angle_gamma   90.00
#
_symmetry.space_group_name_H-M   'P 1'
#
loop_
_entity.id
_entity.type
_entity.pdbx_description
1 polymer ?
#
loop_
_entity_poly.entity_id
_entity_poly.type
_entity_poly.pdbx_seq_one_letter_code
_entity_poly.pdbx_strand_id
1 'polypeptide(L)'
;DDYVQTNLFKPLKMKRSSTVLSDLKGIKNVATPHQELDGVMKEIPWRDIYNVGPAGSINSSVADMANWAMMLLNEGTFNGKEVLKTETVSELFMPQQIMRKEGRLGSYYPPVNFLTYGLGWFITDFNGYKMIEHGGNIDGMHAQVSLVPELELGIIFLSNRRNLMPEASRYYIVEAFAKIDHEKNWNDHFLNLIKNANDIAEKGLEELMQARDIESEPSLPLKEYTGTYTNPMYGDVKVKLRGKALRIEGHKQFQGNSTHWHHDSFEVAWDQARLGKTIITFELDVMGNVKGVEIPGKGFHSR
;
A
#
# COMPACT_ATOMS: atom_id res chain seq x y z
N ASP A 1 -10.77 -6.10 -18.55
CA ASP A 1 -11.83 -5.12 -18.27
C ASP A 1 -13.19 -5.67 -18.67
N ASP A 2 -13.43 -6.06 -19.94
CA ASP A 2 -14.72 -6.55 -20.42
C ASP A 2 -15.23 -7.76 -19.67
N TYR A 3 -14.35 -8.68 -19.28
CA TYR A 3 -14.71 -9.84 -18.48
C TYR A 3 -15.32 -9.44 -17.13
N VAL A 4 -14.67 -8.54 -16.40
CA VAL A 4 -15.13 -8.06 -15.08
C VAL A 4 -16.45 -7.28 -15.23
N GLN A 5 -16.53 -6.41 -16.22
CA GLN A 5 -17.75 -5.67 -16.53
C GLN A 5 -18.92 -6.61 -16.83
N THR A 6 -18.71 -7.62 -17.66
CA THR A 6 -19.78 -8.49 -18.15
C THR A 6 -20.20 -9.52 -17.10
N ASN A 7 -19.23 -10.12 -16.40
CA ASN A 7 -19.49 -11.27 -15.54
C ASN A 7 -19.65 -10.91 -14.06
N LEU A 8 -19.21 -9.70 -13.63
CA LEU A 8 -19.32 -9.27 -12.24
C LEU A 8 -20.13 -7.98 -12.10
N PHE A 9 -19.69 -6.86 -12.68
CA PHE A 9 -20.32 -5.57 -12.41
C PHE A 9 -21.77 -5.50 -12.90
N LYS A 10 -22.07 -5.96 -14.13
CA LYS A 10 -23.43 -5.96 -14.66
C LYS A 10 -24.39 -6.87 -13.87
N PRO A 11 -24.08 -8.16 -13.62
CA PRO A 11 -24.92 -9.02 -12.81
C PRO A 11 -25.17 -8.48 -11.41
N LEU A 12 -24.16 -7.92 -10.77
CA LEU A 12 -24.21 -7.35 -9.42
C LEU A 12 -24.78 -5.93 -9.38
N LYS A 13 -25.17 -5.36 -10.53
CA LYS A 13 -25.66 -3.97 -10.64
C LYS A 13 -24.70 -2.92 -10.10
N MET A 14 -23.40 -3.16 -10.18
CA MET A 14 -22.32 -2.28 -9.75
C MET A 14 -22.07 -1.17 -10.78
N LYS A 15 -22.99 -0.20 -10.85
CA LYS A 15 -23.05 0.82 -11.90
C LYS A 15 -21.99 1.92 -11.77
N ARG A 16 -21.38 2.05 -10.62
CA ARG A 16 -20.34 3.05 -10.31
C ARG A 16 -18.95 2.41 -10.18
N SER A 17 -18.80 1.18 -10.65
CA SER A 17 -17.55 0.45 -10.60
C SER A 17 -16.90 0.40 -11.97
N SER A 18 -15.58 0.59 -12.00
CA SER A 18 -14.75 0.51 -13.20
C SER A 18 -13.40 -0.10 -12.89
N THR A 19 -12.69 -0.55 -13.91
CA THR A 19 -11.35 -1.14 -13.80
C THR A 19 -10.24 -0.20 -14.26
N VAL A 20 -10.59 0.97 -14.79
CA VAL A 20 -9.64 1.96 -15.31
C VAL A 20 -9.97 3.36 -14.80
N LEU A 21 -8.92 4.12 -14.50
CA LEU A 21 -9.04 5.47 -13.96
C LEU A 21 -9.70 6.45 -14.96
N SER A 22 -9.51 6.24 -16.27
CA SER A 22 -10.11 7.09 -17.30
C SER A 22 -11.63 7.12 -17.26
N ASP A 23 -12.27 6.05 -16.77
CA ASP A 23 -13.73 5.96 -16.67
C ASP A 23 -14.32 6.91 -15.62
N LEU A 24 -13.50 7.40 -14.69
CA LEU A 24 -13.94 8.40 -13.70
C LEU A 24 -14.05 9.79 -14.26
N LYS A 25 -13.51 10.04 -15.47
CA LYS A 25 -13.53 11.36 -16.10
C LYS A 25 -14.96 11.79 -16.39
N GLY A 26 -15.34 12.96 -15.84
CA GLY A 26 -16.70 13.51 -16.02
C GLY A 26 -17.77 12.88 -15.11
N ILE A 27 -17.42 11.87 -14.32
CA ILE A 27 -18.33 11.31 -13.30
C ILE A 27 -18.43 12.29 -12.13
N LYS A 28 -19.65 12.60 -11.72
CA LYS A 28 -19.92 13.40 -10.51
C LYS A 28 -19.77 12.56 -9.25
N ASN A 29 -19.44 13.20 -8.14
CA ASN A 29 -19.31 12.58 -6.82
C ASN A 29 -18.22 11.48 -6.83
N VAL A 30 -17.02 11.86 -7.25
CA VAL A 30 -15.79 11.07 -7.14
C VAL A 30 -14.94 11.70 -6.06
N ALA A 31 -14.49 10.88 -5.10
CA ALA A 31 -13.64 11.37 -4.02
C ALA A 31 -12.23 11.66 -4.54
N THR A 32 -11.61 12.73 -4.08
CA THR A 32 -10.24 13.11 -4.40
C THR A 32 -9.27 12.50 -3.37
N PRO A 33 -8.16 11.88 -3.80
CA PRO A 33 -7.17 11.34 -2.88
C PRO A 33 -6.43 12.43 -2.11
N HIS A 34 -6.14 12.18 -0.82
CA HIS A 34 -5.45 13.11 0.06
C HIS A 34 -4.29 12.44 0.77
N GLN A 35 -3.22 13.18 0.97
CA GLN A 35 -2.05 12.74 1.73
C GLN A 35 -1.54 13.89 2.60
N GLU A 36 -1.01 13.55 3.77
CA GLU A 36 -0.30 14.51 4.59
C GLU A 36 1.11 14.74 4.00
N LEU A 37 1.40 15.99 3.67
CA LEU A 37 2.68 16.45 3.16
C LEU A 37 3.11 17.64 4.02
N ASP A 38 4.28 17.53 4.65
CA ASP A 38 4.81 18.55 5.55
C ASP A 38 3.85 18.94 6.68
N GLY A 39 3.20 17.94 7.28
CA GLY A 39 2.23 18.14 8.38
C GLY A 39 0.88 18.71 7.93
N VAL A 40 0.65 18.91 6.65
CA VAL A 40 -0.61 19.47 6.09
C VAL A 40 -1.28 18.46 5.18
N MET A 41 -2.58 18.24 5.39
CA MET A 41 -3.39 17.41 4.51
C MET A 41 -3.60 18.12 3.17
N LYS A 42 -3.15 17.49 2.09
CA LYS A 42 -3.23 18.04 0.72
C LYS A 42 -3.88 17.05 -0.23
N GLU A 43 -4.61 17.57 -1.18
CA GLU A 43 -5.06 16.83 -2.34
C GLU A 43 -3.85 16.39 -3.17
N ILE A 44 -3.86 15.15 -3.63
CA ILE A 44 -2.82 14.59 -4.50
C ILE A 44 -3.45 14.05 -5.79
N PRO A 45 -2.69 13.97 -6.89
CA PRO A 45 -3.18 13.37 -8.14
C PRO A 45 -3.53 11.90 -7.95
N TRP A 46 -4.56 11.45 -8.66
CA TRP A 46 -4.84 10.03 -8.84
C TRP A 46 -3.65 9.31 -9.46
N ARG A 47 -3.32 8.14 -8.92
CA ARG A 47 -2.31 7.27 -9.50
C ARG A 47 -2.97 6.26 -10.43
N ASP A 48 -2.55 6.26 -11.68
CA ASP A 48 -2.88 5.20 -12.62
C ASP A 48 -2.01 3.97 -12.33
N ILE A 49 -2.65 2.85 -12.02
CA ILE A 49 -2.03 1.55 -11.73
C ILE A 49 -2.49 0.47 -12.70
N TYR A 50 -2.95 0.83 -13.88
CA TYR A 50 -3.49 -0.09 -14.86
C TYR A 50 -2.53 -1.25 -15.22
N ASN A 51 -1.22 -1.00 -15.22
CA ASN A 51 -0.19 -2.02 -15.47
C ASN A 51 -0.14 -3.14 -14.40
N VAL A 52 -0.71 -2.92 -13.22
CA VAL A 52 -0.89 -3.90 -12.15
C VAL A 52 -2.38 -4.03 -11.77
N GLY A 53 -3.25 -3.81 -12.75
CA GLY A 53 -4.69 -3.69 -12.59
C GLY A 53 -5.37 -4.76 -11.73
N PRO A 54 -5.07 -6.06 -11.90
CA PRO A 54 -5.67 -7.10 -11.06
C PRO A 54 -5.42 -6.94 -9.56
N ALA A 55 -4.35 -6.24 -9.17
CA ALA A 55 -3.99 -6.01 -7.78
C ALA A 55 -4.71 -4.82 -7.12
N GLY A 56 -5.40 -3.94 -7.88
CA GLY A 56 -6.02 -2.80 -7.21
C GLY A 56 -6.59 -1.69 -8.11
N SER A 57 -6.79 -1.92 -9.43
CA SER A 57 -7.30 -0.86 -10.31
C SER A 57 -8.82 -0.62 -10.23
N ILE A 58 -9.57 -1.45 -9.50
CA ILE A 58 -11.01 -1.28 -9.38
C ILE A 58 -11.34 -0.02 -8.59
N ASN A 59 -12.07 0.88 -9.20
CA ASN A 59 -12.72 2.01 -8.56
C ASN A 59 -14.18 1.64 -8.29
N SER A 60 -14.71 1.95 -7.12
CA SER A 60 -16.07 1.56 -6.76
C SER A 60 -16.71 2.52 -5.76
N SER A 61 -17.95 2.26 -5.39
CA SER A 61 -18.69 2.92 -4.33
C SER A 61 -19.09 1.94 -3.23
N VAL A 62 -19.40 2.44 -2.04
CA VAL A 62 -19.87 1.57 -0.93
C VAL A 62 -21.13 0.81 -1.33
N ALA A 63 -22.06 1.44 -2.07
CA ALA A 63 -23.28 0.78 -2.54
C ALA A 63 -23.01 -0.38 -3.50
N ASP A 64 -22.05 -0.20 -4.43
CA ASP A 64 -21.68 -1.28 -5.36
C ASP A 64 -20.92 -2.40 -4.63
N MET A 65 -20.03 -2.03 -3.71
CA MET A 65 -19.29 -3.01 -2.90
C MET A 65 -20.20 -3.77 -1.94
N ALA A 66 -21.33 -3.20 -1.48
CA ALA A 66 -22.33 -3.92 -0.72
C ALA A 66 -22.96 -5.05 -1.55
N ASN A 67 -23.22 -4.82 -2.84
CA ASN A 67 -23.73 -5.87 -3.73
C ASN A 67 -22.72 -7.02 -3.89
N TRP A 68 -21.43 -6.69 -4.01
CA TRP A 68 -20.34 -7.67 -4.02
C TRP A 68 -20.29 -8.49 -2.72
N ALA A 69 -20.34 -7.82 -1.56
CA ALA A 69 -20.34 -8.48 -0.25
C ALA A 69 -21.55 -9.38 -0.06
N MET A 70 -22.74 -8.91 -0.41
CA MET A 70 -23.97 -9.71 -0.35
C MET A 70 -23.89 -10.96 -1.23
N MET A 71 -23.36 -10.86 -2.43
CA MET A 71 -23.17 -12.02 -3.31
C MET A 71 -22.25 -13.06 -2.67
N LEU A 72 -21.14 -12.62 -2.07
CA LEU A 72 -20.19 -13.52 -1.41
C LEU A 72 -20.79 -14.17 -0.15
N LEU A 73 -21.51 -13.42 0.68
CA LEU A 73 -22.18 -13.94 1.87
C LEU A 73 -23.33 -14.91 1.51
N ASN A 74 -23.94 -14.75 0.34
CA ASN A 74 -24.95 -15.64 -0.21
C ASN A 74 -24.35 -16.71 -1.15
N GLU A 75 -23.10 -17.14 -0.85
CA GLU A 75 -22.44 -18.26 -1.53
C GLU A 75 -22.43 -18.16 -3.06
N GLY A 76 -22.27 -16.95 -3.59
CA GLY A 76 -22.20 -16.68 -5.02
C GLY A 76 -23.52 -16.24 -5.67
N THR A 77 -24.62 -16.16 -4.91
CA THR A 77 -25.94 -15.80 -5.42
C THR A 77 -26.27 -14.33 -5.13
N PHE A 78 -26.78 -13.60 -6.12
CA PHE A 78 -27.27 -12.23 -5.98
C PHE A 78 -28.63 -12.05 -6.62
N ASN A 79 -29.63 -11.58 -5.84
CA ASN A 79 -31.02 -11.43 -6.29
C ASN A 79 -31.59 -12.70 -6.93
N GLY A 80 -31.32 -13.86 -6.36
CA GLY A 80 -31.80 -15.16 -6.84
C GLY A 80 -31.11 -15.69 -8.11
N LYS A 81 -30.00 -15.07 -8.53
CA LYS A 81 -29.20 -15.53 -9.68
C LYS A 81 -27.80 -15.91 -9.22
N GLU A 82 -27.35 -17.08 -9.67
CA GLU A 82 -25.97 -17.48 -9.49
C GLU A 82 -25.05 -16.57 -10.34
N VAL A 83 -24.10 -15.89 -9.68
CA VAL A 83 -23.04 -15.06 -10.30
C VAL A 83 -21.72 -15.81 -10.25
N LEU A 84 -21.45 -16.46 -9.12
CA LEU A 84 -20.34 -17.39 -8.92
C LEU A 84 -20.91 -18.70 -8.39
N LYS A 85 -20.27 -19.81 -8.71
CA LYS A 85 -20.63 -21.11 -8.12
C LYS A 85 -20.27 -21.13 -6.63
N THR A 86 -21.07 -21.82 -5.83
CA THR A 86 -20.83 -22.00 -4.38
C THR A 86 -19.43 -22.57 -4.12
N GLU A 87 -19.00 -23.55 -4.93
CA GLU A 87 -17.67 -24.15 -4.79
C GLU A 87 -16.55 -23.13 -5.05
N THR A 88 -16.78 -22.18 -5.98
CA THR A 88 -15.81 -21.10 -6.25
C THR A 88 -15.70 -20.17 -5.05
N VAL A 89 -16.81 -19.78 -4.43
CA VAL A 89 -16.78 -18.93 -3.22
C VAL A 89 -16.11 -19.66 -2.06
N SER A 90 -16.42 -20.94 -1.88
CA SER A 90 -15.76 -21.79 -0.87
C SER A 90 -14.25 -21.85 -1.08
N GLU A 91 -13.78 -22.00 -2.33
CA GLU A 91 -12.36 -22.03 -2.66
C GLU A 91 -11.68 -20.68 -2.41
N LEU A 92 -12.33 -19.54 -2.70
CA LEU A 92 -11.82 -18.20 -2.38
C LEU A 92 -11.50 -18.06 -0.89
N PHE A 93 -12.32 -18.65 -0.02
CA PHE A 93 -12.26 -18.56 1.43
C PHE A 93 -11.57 -19.74 2.11
N MET A 94 -10.95 -20.60 1.33
CA MET A 94 -10.11 -21.69 1.85
C MET A 94 -8.70 -21.19 2.11
N PRO A 95 -8.11 -21.47 3.28
CA PRO A 95 -6.70 -21.16 3.55
C PRO A 95 -5.77 -21.85 2.57
N GLN A 96 -5.02 -21.08 1.78
CA GLN A 96 -4.03 -21.56 0.82
C GLN A 96 -2.60 -21.37 1.36
N GLN A 97 -2.39 -20.35 2.16
CA GLN A 97 -1.09 -19.97 2.70
C GLN A 97 -1.20 -19.64 4.20
N ILE A 98 -0.33 -20.21 5.00
CA ILE A 98 -0.15 -19.83 6.40
C ILE A 98 0.67 -18.54 6.44
N MET A 99 0.17 -17.53 7.14
CA MET A 99 0.85 -16.26 7.34
C MET A 99 1.48 -16.20 8.73
N ARG A 100 2.69 -15.66 8.81
CA ARG A 100 3.33 -15.44 10.11
C ARG A 100 2.71 -14.21 10.80
N LYS A 101 2.45 -14.34 12.10
CA LYS A 101 1.90 -13.25 12.92
C LYS A 101 2.97 -12.32 13.49
N GLU A 102 4.23 -12.67 13.33
CA GLU A 102 5.34 -11.83 13.79
C GLU A 102 5.52 -10.60 12.90
N GLY A 103 5.96 -9.52 13.51
CA GLY A 103 6.26 -8.26 12.83
C GLY A 103 5.02 -7.43 12.51
N ARG A 104 5.18 -6.52 11.54
CA ARG A 104 4.19 -5.49 11.23
C ARG A 104 2.83 -6.05 10.81
N LEU A 105 2.80 -7.13 10.04
CA LEU A 105 1.54 -7.70 9.56
C LEU A 105 0.70 -8.19 10.75
N GLY A 106 1.29 -8.96 11.66
CA GLY A 106 0.60 -9.51 12.81
C GLY A 106 0.06 -8.46 13.79
N SER A 107 0.68 -7.27 13.84
CA SER A 107 0.20 -6.20 14.71
C SER A 107 -1.16 -5.62 14.28
N TYR A 108 -1.55 -5.78 13.00
CA TYR A 108 -2.88 -5.41 12.51
C TYR A 108 -3.97 -6.44 12.86
N TYR A 109 -3.58 -7.63 13.32
CA TYR A 109 -4.46 -8.74 13.68
C TYR A 109 -4.33 -9.05 15.18
N PRO A 110 -4.99 -8.29 16.07
CA PRO A 110 -4.97 -8.59 17.48
C PRO A 110 -5.68 -9.91 17.76
N PRO A 111 -5.58 -10.46 18.92
CA PRO A 111 -5.44 -11.87 19.27
C PRO A 111 -6.30 -12.81 18.44
N VAL A 112 -5.76 -13.17 17.28
CA VAL A 112 -6.28 -14.24 16.43
C VAL A 112 -5.42 -15.49 16.64
N ASN A 113 -6.01 -16.68 16.61
CA ASN A 113 -5.26 -17.92 16.69
C ASN A 113 -4.58 -18.22 15.34
N PHE A 114 -5.28 -17.91 14.25
CA PHE A 114 -4.83 -18.21 12.89
C PHE A 114 -4.81 -16.95 12.05
N LEU A 115 -3.76 -16.79 11.26
CA LEU A 115 -3.67 -15.83 10.17
C LEU A 115 -3.28 -16.61 8.92
N THR A 116 -4.19 -16.68 7.97
CA THR A 116 -3.99 -17.39 6.71
C THR A 116 -4.40 -16.52 5.53
N TYR A 117 -4.04 -16.92 4.32
CA TYR A 117 -4.42 -16.22 3.09
C TYR A 117 -5.04 -17.22 2.12
N GLY A 118 -6.22 -16.90 1.60
CA GLY A 118 -6.92 -17.62 0.57
C GLY A 118 -6.64 -17.05 -0.82
N LEU A 119 -7.61 -17.09 -1.72
CA LEU A 119 -7.47 -16.48 -3.04
C LEU A 119 -7.91 -15.01 -3.00
N GLY A 120 -7.00 -14.14 -2.58
CA GLY A 120 -7.22 -12.70 -2.44
C GLY A 120 -7.87 -12.27 -1.12
N TRP A 121 -7.88 -13.14 -0.10
CA TRP A 121 -8.50 -12.86 1.19
C TRP A 121 -7.60 -13.26 2.35
N PHE A 122 -7.42 -12.38 3.32
CA PHE A 122 -6.95 -12.76 4.65
C PHE A 122 -8.07 -13.47 5.39
N ILE A 123 -7.74 -14.55 6.07
CA ILE A 123 -8.68 -15.37 6.82
C ILE A 123 -8.15 -15.53 8.23
N THR A 124 -8.94 -15.10 9.19
CA THR A 124 -8.62 -15.14 10.62
C THR A 124 -9.79 -15.70 11.39
N ASP A 125 -9.55 -16.00 12.67
CA ASP A 125 -10.57 -16.22 13.67
C ASP A 125 -10.62 -15.01 14.61
N PHE A 126 -11.80 -14.52 14.90
CA PHE A 126 -12.00 -13.45 15.87
C PHE A 126 -13.17 -13.80 16.79
N ASN A 127 -12.88 -14.01 18.07
CA ASN A 127 -13.88 -14.42 19.08
C ASN A 127 -14.73 -15.64 18.66
N GLY A 128 -14.12 -16.59 17.96
CA GLY A 128 -14.77 -17.80 17.48
C GLY A 128 -15.49 -17.67 16.14
N TYR A 129 -15.54 -16.50 15.55
CA TYR A 129 -16.08 -16.24 14.21
C TYR A 129 -15.01 -16.25 13.14
N LYS A 130 -15.31 -16.83 11.97
CA LYS A 130 -14.43 -16.72 10.80
C LYS A 130 -14.53 -15.33 10.20
N MET A 131 -13.42 -14.61 10.14
CA MET A 131 -13.34 -13.28 9.56
C MET A 131 -12.53 -13.35 8.27
N ILE A 132 -13.14 -12.92 7.17
CA ILE A 132 -12.58 -12.96 5.82
C ILE A 132 -12.45 -11.52 5.36
N GLU A 133 -11.24 -11.07 5.04
CA GLU A 133 -11.06 -9.65 4.76
C GLU A 133 -9.94 -9.36 3.78
N HIS A 134 -10.02 -8.23 3.14
CA HIS A 134 -8.92 -7.62 2.40
C HIS A 134 -9.05 -6.11 2.40
N GLY A 135 -7.93 -5.43 2.55
CA GLY A 135 -7.84 -3.98 2.44
C GLY A 135 -6.78 -3.58 1.44
N GLY A 136 -6.69 -2.29 1.16
CA GLY A 136 -5.69 -1.74 0.28
C GLY A 136 -5.52 -0.24 0.42
N ASN A 137 -4.33 0.22 0.06
CA ASN A 137 -4.00 1.63 0.01
C ASN A 137 -3.33 1.96 -1.32
N ILE A 138 -3.87 2.93 -2.03
CA ILE A 138 -3.28 3.49 -3.24
C ILE A 138 -3.27 4.99 -3.11
N ASP A 139 -2.08 5.58 -2.95
CA ASP A 139 -1.80 7.01 -2.90
C ASP A 139 -3.03 7.86 -2.46
N GLY A 140 -3.23 7.96 -1.14
CA GLY A 140 -4.31 8.74 -0.57
C GLY A 140 -5.71 8.13 -0.63
N MET A 141 -5.84 6.88 -1.09
CA MET A 141 -7.09 6.13 -1.03
C MET A 141 -6.93 4.89 -0.16
N HIS A 142 -7.93 4.57 0.64
CA HIS A 142 -7.96 3.38 1.48
C HIS A 142 -9.31 2.67 1.32
N ALA A 143 -9.26 1.37 1.12
CA ALA A 143 -10.42 0.49 1.06
C ALA A 143 -10.25 -0.68 2.03
N GLN A 144 -11.33 -1.10 2.67
CA GLN A 144 -11.39 -2.29 3.51
C GLN A 144 -12.73 -2.98 3.31
N VAL A 145 -12.69 -4.28 3.09
CA VAL A 145 -13.84 -5.18 3.06
C VAL A 145 -13.61 -6.27 4.09
N SER A 146 -14.59 -6.54 4.93
CA SER A 146 -14.57 -7.64 5.89
C SER A 146 -15.90 -8.36 5.86
N LEU A 147 -15.87 -9.68 5.87
CA LEU A 147 -17.03 -10.57 5.87
C LEU A 147 -16.96 -11.48 7.10
N VAL A 148 -18.08 -11.65 7.76
CA VAL A 148 -18.25 -12.60 8.86
C VAL A 148 -19.48 -13.46 8.54
N PRO A 149 -19.30 -14.58 7.81
CA PRO A 149 -20.43 -15.37 7.29
C PRO A 149 -21.40 -15.85 8.35
N GLU A 150 -20.92 -16.27 9.52
CA GLU A 150 -21.77 -16.77 10.62
C GLU A 150 -22.68 -15.67 11.21
N LEU A 151 -22.36 -14.40 10.97
CA LEU A 151 -23.18 -13.25 11.37
C LEU A 151 -23.94 -12.64 10.18
N GLU A 152 -23.84 -13.21 8.99
CA GLU A 152 -24.36 -12.64 7.74
C GLU A 152 -23.90 -11.17 7.54
N LEU A 153 -22.71 -10.84 8.03
CA LEU A 153 -22.21 -9.46 8.15
C LEU A 153 -21.15 -9.16 7.10
N GLY A 154 -21.38 -8.11 6.32
CA GLY A 154 -20.40 -7.49 5.44
C GLY A 154 -20.11 -6.06 5.87
N ILE A 155 -18.84 -5.71 6.03
CA ILE A 155 -18.37 -4.40 6.45
C ILE A 155 -17.50 -3.81 5.36
N ILE A 156 -17.83 -2.60 4.90
CA ILE A 156 -17.11 -1.93 3.82
C ILE A 156 -16.77 -0.52 4.25
N PHE A 157 -15.49 -0.18 4.18
CA PHE A 157 -14.99 1.17 4.37
C PHE A 157 -14.26 1.62 3.09
N LEU A 158 -14.60 2.81 2.61
CA LEU A 158 -13.89 3.50 1.54
C LEU A 158 -13.53 4.90 2.05
N SER A 159 -12.28 5.26 1.98
CA SER A 159 -11.77 6.54 2.47
C SER A 159 -10.82 7.15 1.44
N ASN A 160 -10.86 8.47 1.31
CA ASN A 160 -9.95 9.25 0.47
C ASN A 160 -8.72 9.76 1.25
N ARG A 161 -8.36 9.04 2.29
CA ARG A 161 -7.17 9.23 3.12
C ARG A 161 -6.79 7.90 3.74
N ARG A 162 -5.49 7.61 3.79
CA ARG A 162 -4.98 6.47 4.57
C ARG A 162 -5.17 6.74 6.06
N ASN A 163 -5.82 5.83 6.77
CA ASN A 163 -6.02 5.85 8.22
C ASN A 163 -6.29 4.42 8.73
N LEU A 164 -6.28 4.21 10.05
CA LEU A 164 -6.59 2.92 10.68
C LEU A 164 -7.97 2.88 11.35
N MET A 165 -8.85 3.84 11.04
CA MET A 165 -10.22 3.82 11.53
C MET A 165 -11.00 2.60 11.04
N PRO A 166 -10.88 2.16 9.77
CA PRO A 166 -11.53 0.94 9.31
C PRO A 166 -11.11 -0.30 10.10
N GLU A 167 -9.82 -0.41 10.44
CA GLU A 167 -9.27 -1.51 11.21
C GLU A 167 -9.83 -1.55 12.64
N ALA A 168 -9.93 -0.41 13.30
CA ALA A 168 -10.53 -0.31 14.64
C ALA A 168 -12.05 -0.57 14.60
N SER A 169 -12.74 0.07 13.66
CA SER A 169 -14.20 0.04 13.61
C SER A 169 -14.73 -1.35 13.25
N ARG A 170 -14.04 -2.14 12.41
CA ARG A 170 -14.50 -3.48 12.07
C ARG A 170 -14.64 -4.39 13.29
N TYR A 171 -13.69 -4.32 14.24
CA TYR A 171 -13.76 -5.14 15.45
C TYR A 171 -14.93 -4.73 16.34
N TYR A 172 -15.15 -3.43 16.55
CA TYR A 172 -16.33 -2.94 17.29
C TYR A 172 -17.64 -3.38 16.65
N ILE A 173 -17.73 -3.34 15.31
CA ILE A 173 -18.92 -3.75 14.58
C ILE A 173 -19.15 -5.25 14.76
N VAL A 174 -18.11 -6.07 14.62
CA VAL A 174 -18.22 -7.52 14.81
C VAL A 174 -18.64 -7.86 16.23
N GLU A 175 -18.00 -7.26 17.24
CA GLU A 175 -18.38 -7.46 18.65
C GLU A 175 -19.84 -7.07 18.91
N ALA A 176 -20.30 -5.94 18.37
CA ALA A 176 -21.68 -5.49 18.52
C ALA A 176 -22.68 -6.46 17.90
N PHE A 177 -22.43 -6.98 16.69
CA PHE A 177 -23.29 -7.95 16.01
C PHE A 177 -23.23 -9.32 16.68
N ALA A 178 -22.07 -9.74 17.17
CA ALA A 178 -21.90 -10.98 17.93
C ALA A 178 -22.42 -10.91 19.36
N LYS A 179 -22.82 -9.72 19.85
CA LYS A 179 -23.25 -9.46 21.22
C LYS A 179 -22.18 -9.83 22.26
N ILE A 180 -20.94 -9.51 21.93
CA ILE A 180 -19.78 -9.72 22.79
C ILE A 180 -19.48 -8.39 23.49
N ASP A 181 -19.18 -8.44 24.78
CA ASP A 181 -18.76 -7.27 25.53
C ASP A 181 -17.41 -6.75 25.03
N HIS A 182 -17.31 -5.42 24.92
CA HIS A 182 -16.08 -4.77 24.49
C HIS A 182 -15.05 -4.77 25.64
N GLU A 183 -14.17 -5.76 25.65
CA GLU A 183 -13.08 -5.83 26.63
C GLU A 183 -11.89 -4.94 26.24
N LYS A 184 -11.76 -4.59 24.96
CA LYS A 184 -10.62 -3.87 24.41
C LYS A 184 -11.07 -2.58 23.71
N ASN A 185 -10.37 -1.49 24.02
CA ASN A 185 -10.48 -0.26 23.23
C ASN A 185 -9.69 -0.39 21.93
N TRP A 186 -10.37 -0.75 20.85
CA TRP A 186 -9.75 -0.93 19.52
C TRP A 186 -9.18 0.37 18.98
N ASN A 187 -9.80 1.50 19.28
CA ASN A 187 -9.28 2.80 18.86
C ASN A 187 -7.91 3.07 19.48
N ASP A 188 -7.78 2.92 20.80
CA ASP A 188 -6.50 3.10 21.50
C ASP A 188 -5.45 2.10 21.02
N HIS A 189 -5.86 0.87 20.73
CA HIS A 189 -4.94 -0.13 20.19
C HIS A 189 -4.32 0.34 18.88
N PHE A 190 -5.12 0.76 17.91
CA PHE A 190 -4.62 1.19 16.60
C PHE A 190 -3.93 2.56 16.64
N LEU A 191 -4.34 3.48 17.51
CA LEU A 191 -3.62 4.73 17.75
C LEU A 191 -2.23 4.48 18.33
N ASN A 192 -2.11 3.55 19.28
CA ASN A 192 -0.81 3.17 19.84
C ASN A 192 0.09 2.51 18.78
N LEU A 193 -0.46 1.71 17.84
CA LEU A 193 0.32 1.17 16.72
C LEU A 193 0.88 2.28 15.83
N ILE A 194 0.06 3.30 15.52
CA ILE A 194 0.51 4.47 14.74
C ILE A 194 1.61 5.21 15.50
N LYS A 195 1.37 5.50 16.78
CA LYS A 195 2.35 6.20 17.61
C LYS A 195 3.68 5.46 17.66
N ASN A 196 3.66 4.16 17.99
CA ASN A 196 4.88 3.35 18.05
C ASN A 196 5.62 3.31 16.71
N ALA A 197 4.90 3.24 15.58
CA ALA A 197 5.52 3.28 14.26
C ALA A 197 6.18 4.64 13.98
N ASN A 198 5.56 5.74 14.39
CA ASN A 198 6.10 7.09 14.26
C ASN A 198 7.32 7.28 15.17
N ASP A 199 7.25 6.84 16.43
CA ASP A 199 8.36 6.92 17.40
C ASP A 199 9.60 6.16 16.88
N ILE A 200 9.40 4.97 16.29
CA ILE A 200 10.48 4.19 15.66
C ILE A 200 11.07 4.93 14.45
N ALA A 201 10.22 5.51 13.60
CA ALA A 201 10.66 6.25 12.42
C ALA A 201 11.42 7.53 12.81
N GLU A 202 10.94 8.27 13.81
CA GLU A 202 11.58 9.47 14.34
C GLU A 202 12.94 9.15 14.95
N LYS A 203 13.00 8.12 15.81
CA LYS A 203 14.27 7.65 16.37
C LYS A 203 15.28 7.22 15.30
N GLY A 204 14.83 6.48 14.28
CA GLY A 204 15.70 6.09 13.17
C GLY A 204 16.22 7.29 12.37
N LEU A 205 15.40 8.34 12.22
CA LEU A 205 15.85 9.58 11.60
C LEU A 205 16.85 10.33 12.47
N GLU A 206 16.64 10.41 13.79
CA GLU A 206 17.58 11.01 14.74
C GLU A 206 18.92 10.29 14.72
N GLU A 207 18.93 8.95 14.77
CA GLU A 207 20.17 8.15 14.68
C GLU A 207 20.91 8.41 13.36
N LEU A 208 20.18 8.51 12.24
CA LEU A 208 20.76 8.84 10.95
C LEU A 208 21.34 10.25 10.91
N MET A 209 20.67 11.23 11.52
CA MET A 209 21.17 12.62 11.62
C MET A 209 22.39 12.71 12.53
N GLN A 210 22.44 11.98 13.64
CA GLN A 210 23.60 11.93 14.55
C GLN A 210 24.82 11.26 13.89
N ALA A 211 24.60 10.23 13.07
CA ALA A 211 25.67 9.55 12.35
C ALA A 211 26.22 10.35 11.15
N ARG A 212 25.56 11.44 10.78
CA ARG A 212 25.94 12.27 9.65
C ARG A 212 27.20 13.08 9.95
N ASP A 213 28.24 12.92 9.15
CA ASP A 213 29.39 13.81 9.12
C ASP A 213 29.13 14.95 8.12
N ILE A 214 28.79 16.13 8.65
CA ILE A 214 28.47 17.33 7.86
C ILE A 214 29.67 17.98 7.21
N GLU A 215 30.89 17.70 7.72
CA GLU A 215 32.17 18.23 7.20
C GLU A 215 32.74 17.31 6.09
N SER A 216 32.17 16.13 5.89
CA SER A 216 32.64 15.19 4.88
C SER A 216 32.38 15.71 3.47
N GLU A 217 33.28 15.39 2.57
CA GLU A 217 33.17 15.63 1.14
C GLU A 217 32.97 14.29 0.41
N PRO A 218 32.36 14.26 -0.80
CA PRO A 218 32.36 13.08 -1.64
C PRO A 218 33.78 12.62 -1.95
N SER A 219 34.02 11.31 -1.92
CA SER A 219 35.37 10.74 -2.23
C SER A 219 35.83 11.05 -3.65
N LEU A 220 34.91 11.35 -4.56
CA LEU A 220 35.18 11.63 -5.96
C LEU A 220 34.51 12.95 -6.41
N PRO A 221 35.02 13.59 -7.46
CA PRO A 221 34.31 14.66 -8.13
C PRO A 221 32.92 14.19 -8.60
N LEU A 222 31.89 15.04 -8.47
CA LEU A 222 30.48 14.66 -8.81
C LEU A 222 30.31 14.05 -10.19
N LYS A 223 31.18 14.39 -11.13
CA LYS A 223 31.16 13.82 -12.48
C LYS A 223 31.40 12.30 -12.51
N GLU A 224 32.21 11.80 -11.58
CA GLU A 224 32.56 10.37 -11.51
C GLU A 224 31.41 9.48 -11.02
N TYR A 225 30.40 10.06 -10.37
CA TYR A 225 29.15 9.35 -9.98
C TYR A 225 28.14 9.30 -11.12
N THR A 226 28.41 9.96 -12.26
CA THR A 226 27.48 9.95 -13.39
C THR A 226 27.60 8.64 -14.18
N GLY A 227 26.47 8.12 -14.64
CA GLY A 227 26.45 6.87 -15.39
C GLY A 227 25.08 6.25 -15.49
N THR A 228 25.04 5.04 -16.02
CA THR A 228 23.86 4.19 -16.01
C THR A 228 24.10 3.02 -15.07
N TYR A 229 23.23 2.87 -14.10
CA TYR A 229 23.26 1.80 -13.11
C TYR A 229 22.08 0.87 -13.38
N THR A 230 22.31 -0.44 -13.37
CA THR A 230 21.32 -1.43 -13.78
C THR A 230 20.98 -2.37 -12.63
N ASN A 231 19.70 -2.68 -12.51
CA ASN A 231 19.22 -3.74 -11.64
C ASN A 231 18.31 -4.67 -12.44
N PRO A 232 18.49 -6.00 -12.39
CA PRO A 232 17.69 -6.95 -13.19
C PRO A 232 16.18 -6.84 -12.97
N MET A 233 15.75 -6.45 -11.76
CA MET A 233 14.32 -6.33 -11.41
C MET A 233 13.76 -4.94 -11.72
N TYR A 234 14.55 -3.88 -11.48
CA TYR A 234 14.08 -2.49 -11.53
C TYR A 234 14.50 -1.73 -12.80
N GLY A 235 15.33 -2.35 -13.64
CA GLY A 235 15.84 -1.74 -14.87
C GLY A 235 16.95 -0.73 -14.60
N ASP A 236 17.03 0.29 -15.45
CA ASP A 236 18.12 1.27 -15.46
C ASP A 236 17.78 2.53 -14.66
N VAL A 237 18.76 3.02 -13.91
CA VAL A 237 18.79 4.34 -13.30
C VAL A 237 19.96 5.11 -13.90
N LYS A 238 19.68 6.30 -14.45
CA LYS A 238 20.69 7.21 -14.98
C LYS A 238 20.98 8.30 -13.97
N VAL A 239 22.26 8.51 -13.68
CA VAL A 239 22.74 9.60 -12.83
C VAL A 239 23.43 10.62 -13.72
N LYS A 240 22.99 11.86 -13.70
CA LYS A 240 23.50 12.95 -14.49
C LYS A 240 23.95 14.13 -13.64
N LEU A 241 24.99 14.80 -14.04
CA LEU A 241 25.39 16.05 -13.42
C LEU A 241 24.50 17.21 -13.92
N ARG A 242 23.92 17.96 -13.00
CA ARG A 242 23.12 19.16 -13.26
C ARG A 242 23.61 20.31 -12.39
N GLY A 243 24.45 21.17 -12.97
CA GLY A 243 25.15 22.21 -12.21
C GLY A 243 26.06 21.60 -11.15
N LYS A 244 25.78 21.87 -9.87
CA LYS A 244 26.54 21.37 -8.71
C LYS A 244 25.82 20.21 -7.98
N ALA A 245 24.86 19.55 -8.62
CA ALA A 245 24.10 18.46 -8.03
C ALA A 245 23.98 17.27 -9.00
N LEU A 246 23.69 16.08 -8.45
CA LEU A 246 23.36 14.92 -9.26
C LEU A 246 21.84 14.85 -9.46
N ARG A 247 21.42 14.54 -10.66
CA ARG A 247 20.04 14.24 -11.04
C ARG A 247 19.89 12.75 -11.21
N ILE A 248 18.98 12.15 -10.44
CA ILE A 248 18.65 10.74 -10.54
C ILE A 248 17.45 10.60 -11.49
N GLU A 249 17.61 9.79 -12.54
CA GLU A 249 16.57 9.56 -13.54
C GLU A 249 16.35 8.04 -13.69
N GLY A 250 15.43 7.50 -12.89
CA GLY A 250 14.94 6.14 -13.02
C GLY A 250 13.67 6.06 -13.88
N HIS A 251 12.77 5.14 -13.56
CA HIS A 251 11.43 5.12 -14.13
C HIS A 251 10.74 6.47 -13.90
N LYS A 252 9.77 6.84 -14.75
CA LYS A 252 9.06 8.15 -14.72
C LYS A 252 8.67 8.68 -13.33
N GLN A 253 8.46 7.79 -12.38
CA GLN A 253 8.08 8.15 -11.01
C GLN A 253 9.30 8.41 -10.10
N PHE A 254 10.48 7.92 -10.44
CA PHE A 254 11.69 8.01 -9.63
C PHE A 254 12.70 8.93 -10.31
N GLN A 255 12.35 10.22 -10.35
CA GLN A 255 13.21 11.29 -10.81
C GLN A 255 13.35 12.30 -9.68
N GLY A 256 14.58 12.76 -9.41
CA GLY A 256 14.83 13.67 -8.31
C GLY A 256 16.19 14.32 -8.39
N ASN A 257 16.34 15.49 -7.77
CA ASN A 257 17.62 16.14 -7.60
C ASN A 257 18.22 15.73 -6.25
N SER A 258 19.53 15.53 -6.24
CA SER A 258 20.24 15.20 -5.01
C SER A 258 21.03 16.36 -4.46
N THR A 259 21.22 16.36 -3.13
CA THR A 259 22.21 17.16 -2.43
C THR A 259 23.15 16.22 -1.69
N HIS A 260 24.42 16.63 -1.53
CA HIS A 260 25.37 15.83 -0.76
C HIS A 260 24.86 15.65 0.67
N TRP A 261 24.93 14.40 1.17
CA TRP A 261 24.52 14.07 2.53
C TRP A 261 25.72 13.87 3.45
N HIS A 262 26.52 12.87 3.17
CA HIS A 262 27.82 12.63 3.81
C HIS A 262 28.60 11.56 3.04
N HIS A 263 29.95 11.71 2.95
CA HIS A 263 30.82 10.82 2.15
C HIS A 263 30.22 10.59 0.74
N ASP A 264 30.03 9.34 0.33
CA ASP A 264 29.48 8.97 -0.98
C ASP A 264 27.95 8.80 -0.97
N SER A 265 27.29 9.38 0.05
CA SER A 265 25.84 9.38 0.17
C SER A 265 25.22 10.72 -0.21
N PHE A 266 24.04 10.68 -0.82
CA PHE A 266 23.31 11.84 -1.31
C PHE A 266 21.84 11.76 -0.93
N GLU A 267 21.26 12.85 -0.44
CA GLU A 267 19.81 12.98 -0.23
C GLU A 267 19.15 13.36 -1.56
N VAL A 268 18.26 12.52 -2.06
CA VAL A 268 17.45 12.75 -3.26
C VAL A 268 16.09 13.26 -2.84
N ALA A 269 15.75 14.48 -3.26
CA ALA A 269 14.39 15.00 -3.23
C ALA A 269 13.67 14.61 -4.53
N TRP A 270 12.67 13.74 -4.41
CA TRP A 270 11.93 13.24 -5.58
C TRP A 270 10.97 14.29 -6.13
N ASP A 271 10.85 14.38 -7.46
CA ASP A 271 9.93 15.31 -8.13
C ASP A 271 8.47 15.09 -7.72
N GLN A 272 8.14 13.85 -7.40
CA GLN A 272 6.83 13.52 -6.85
C GLN A 272 6.86 13.64 -5.34
N ALA A 273 6.27 14.71 -4.81
CA ALA A 273 6.26 15.04 -3.38
C ALA A 273 5.83 13.87 -2.47
N ARG A 274 4.94 12.98 -2.94
CA ARG A 274 4.51 11.79 -2.21
C ARG A 274 5.63 10.78 -1.87
N LEU A 275 6.74 10.83 -2.61
CA LEU A 275 7.90 9.96 -2.37
C LEU A 275 8.86 10.55 -1.33
N GLY A 276 8.67 11.83 -0.97
CA GLY A 276 9.50 12.53 0.01
C GLY A 276 10.97 12.60 -0.41
N LYS A 277 11.84 12.32 0.55
CA LYS A 277 13.29 12.30 0.37
C LYS A 277 13.85 10.91 0.66
N THR A 278 14.97 10.58 0.01
CA THR A 278 15.63 9.28 0.17
C THR A 278 17.13 9.48 0.15
N ILE A 279 17.86 8.87 1.07
CA ILE A 279 19.33 8.84 1.02
C ILE A 279 19.72 7.65 0.15
N ILE A 280 20.56 7.92 -0.85
CA ILE A 280 21.21 6.93 -1.70
C ILE A 280 22.71 6.93 -1.41
N THR A 281 23.37 5.80 -1.54
CA THR A 281 24.80 5.67 -1.28
C THR A 281 25.49 5.04 -2.49
N PHE A 282 26.51 5.68 -3.01
CA PHE A 282 27.36 5.10 -4.04
C PHE A 282 28.39 4.17 -3.42
N GLU A 283 28.61 3.04 -4.07
CA GLU A 283 29.61 2.08 -3.68
C GLU A 283 30.84 2.20 -4.58
N LEU A 284 32.02 2.22 -3.99
CA LEU A 284 33.29 2.22 -4.71
C LEU A 284 33.90 0.82 -4.73
N ASP A 285 34.65 0.52 -5.79
CA ASP A 285 35.49 -0.68 -5.87
C ASP A 285 36.83 -0.43 -5.15
N VAL A 286 37.67 -1.48 -5.11
CA VAL A 286 39.00 -1.41 -4.46
C VAL A 286 39.97 -0.46 -5.19
N MET A 287 39.67 -0.03 -6.40
CA MET A 287 40.44 0.94 -7.15
C MET A 287 39.90 2.36 -7.01
N GLY A 288 38.81 2.55 -6.24
CA GLY A 288 38.15 3.83 -6.02
C GLY A 288 37.17 4.25 -7.12
N ASN A 289 36.77 3.37 -8.03
CA ASN A 289 35.76 3.68 -9.05
C ASN A 289 34.36 3.37 -8.56
N VAL A 290 33.37 4.14 -9.00
CA VAL A 290 31.97 3.85 -8.66
C VAL A 290 31.51 2.55 -9.33
N LYS A 291 31.22 1.54 -8.52
CA LYS A 291 30.71 0.23 -8.99
C LYS A 291 29.20 0.08 -8.93
N GLY A 292 28.52 0.94 -8.15
CA GLY A 292 27.06 0.85 -8.00
C GLY A 292 26.48 1.96 -7.16
N VAL A 293 25.17 1.98 -7.05
CA VAL A 293 24.39 2.85 -6.17
C VAL A 293 23.34 2.03 -5.43
N GLU A 294 23.33 2.14 -4.12
CA GLU A 294 22.29 1.59 -3.26
C GLU A 294 21.18 2.64 -3.05
N ILE A 295 19.99 2.31 -3.52
CA ILE A 295 18.76 3.00 -3.17
C ILE A 295 18.07 2.09 -2.15
N PRO A 296 17.62 2.55 -0.95
CA PRO A 296 17.19 1.67 0.13
C PRO A 296 16.38 0.46 -0.32
N GLY A 297 16.93 -0.74 -0.05
CA GLY A 297 16.39 -2.03 -0.46
C GLY A 297 16.56 -2.40 -1.94
N LYS A 298 17.40 -1.68 -2.72
CA LYS A 298 17.56 -1.90 -4.16
C LYS A 298 18.97 -1.54 -4.60
N GLY A 299 19.85 -2.52 -4.75
CA GLY A 299 21.20 -2.30 -5.31
C GLY A 299 21.17 -2.19 -6.84
N PHE A 300 21.86 -1.21 -7.38
CA PHE A 300 22.10 -1.04 -8.82
C PHE A 300 23.60 -1.02 -9.10
N HIS A 301 24.05 -1.70 -10.15
CA HIS A 301 25.45 -1.80 -10.52
C HIS A 301 25.75 -0.96 -11.76
N SER A 302 26.98 -0.40 -11.82
CA SER A 302 27.47 0.31 -13.01
C SER A 302 27.51 -0.65 -14.21
N ARG A 303 27.18 -0.14 -15.40
CA ARG A 303 27.35 -0.86 -16.68
C ARG A 303 28.76 -0.73 -17.18
#